data_cea872bbc0c8fd93c9277e251b9c8a05
#
_entry.id   cea872bbc0c8fd93c9277e251b9c8a05
#
_cell.length_a   1.000
_cell.length_b   1.000
_cell.length_c   1.000
_cell.angle_alpha   90.00
_cell.angle_beta   90.00
_cell.angle_gamma   90.00
#
_symmetry.space_group_name_H-M   'P 1'
#
loop_
_entity.id
_entity.type
_entity.pdbx_description
1 polymer ?
#
loop_
_entity_poly.entity_id
_entity_poly.type
_entity_poly.pdbx_seq_one_letter_code
_entity_poly.pdbx_strand_id
1 'polypeptide(L)'
;MTGFLTRLLFLCSIFFLVGCGDPKFITYDGPEVTRVAVYKEARVMLLYSGDEIIKGHRIDLGFGPRGHKQFEGDGRTPEGRYEIDRRNPESSFYLSLGISYPNAEDIAFARAAGKEPGGDIFIHGQANRFGKRGPDWTAGCIAVTNDEMRQIYAMVKDGTVVDIYP
;
A
#
# COMPACT_ATOMS: atom_id res chain seq x y z
N MET A 1 -71.40 33.93 1.37
CA MET A 1 -70.15 34.30 2.09
C MET A 1 -69.20 33.13 1.96
N THR A 2 -68.29 33.21 1.03
CA THR A 2 -67.39 32.14 0.53
C THR A 2 -66.04 32.27 1.18
N GLY A 3 -65.66 31.29 2.02
CA GLY A 3 -64.36 31.23 2.64
C GLY A 3 -63.35 30.54 1.72
N PHE A 4 -62.33 31.27 1.29
CA PHE A 4 -61.18 30.80 0.46
C PHE A 4 -60.18 30.11 1.36
N LEU A 5 -60.04 28.79 1.21
CA LEU A 5 -59.05 27.99 1.93
C LEU A 5 -57.80 27.91 1.09
N THR A 6 -56.80 28.72 1.41
CA THR A 6 -55.49 28.73 0.74
C THR A 6 -54.65 27.54 1.28
N ARG A 7 -54.50 26.50 0.48
CA ARG A 7 -53.54 25.41 0.77
C ARG A 7 -52.12 25.83 0.42
N LEU A 8 -51.31 26.05 1.45
CA LEU A 8 -49.89 26.27 1.34
C LEU A 8 -49.19 24.93 1.16
N LEU A 9 -48.80 24.59 -0.06
CA LEU A 9 -47.97 23.41 -0.36
C LEU A 9 -46.52 23.76 0.04
N PHE A 10 -46.05 23.17 1.14
CA PHE A 10 -44.63 23.20 1.53
C PHE A 10 -43.90 22.15 0.69
N LEU A 11 -43.21 22.62 -0.37
CA LEU A 11 -42.28 21.77 -1.15
C LEU A 11 -40.99 21.60 -0.32
N CYS A 12 -40.87 20.46 0.36
CA CYS A 12 -39.67 20.08 1.07
C CYS A 12 -38.67 19.60 0.03
N SER A 13 -37.77 20.50 -0.47
CA SER A 13 -36.65 20.14 -1.31
C SER A 13 -35.61 19.39 -0.48
N ILE A 14 -35.60 18.08 -0.59
CA ILE A 14 -34.56 17.23 -0.01
C ILE A 14 -33.31 17.39 -0.90
N PHE A 15 -32.37 18.26 -0.49
CA PHE A 15 -31.05 18.32 -1.06
C PHE A 15 -30.28 17.06 -0.62
N PHE A 16 -30.16 16.07 -1.50
CA PHE A 16 -29.19 15.01 -1.37
C PHE A 16 -27.80 15.64 -1.57
N LEU A 17 -27.11 15.89 -0.49
CA LEU A 17 -25.66 16.15 -0.51
C LEU A 17 -24.98 14.81 -0.86
N VAL A 18 -24.79 14.59 -2.17
CA VAL A 18 -23.89 13.56 -2.65
C VAL A 18 -22.47 14.01 -2.27
N GLY A 19 -21.96 13.49 -1.18
CA GLY A 19 -20.57 13.67 -0.78
C GLY A 19 -19.67 13.00 -1.82
N CYS A 20 -19.14 13.77 -2.77
CA CYS A 20 -18.08 13.35 -3.69
C CYS A 20 -16.76 13.29 -2.93
N GLY A 21 -16.59 12.30 -2.04
CA GLY A 21 -15.27 11.87 -1.57
C GLY A 21 -14.83 10.70 -2.45
N ASP A 22 -13.60 10.72 -2.93
CA ASP A 22 -13.03 9.57 -3.63
C ASP A 22 -13.11 8.34 -2.72
N PRO A 23 -13.72 7.22 -3.15
CA PRO A 23 -13.87 6.04 -2.31
C PRO A 23 -12.50 5.46 -1.96
N LYS A 24 -12.28 5.11 -0.68
CA LYS A 24 -11.06 4.45 -0.20
C LYS A 24 -10.83 3.10 -0.91
N PHE A 25 -11.90 2.41 -1.24
CA PHE A 25 -11.87 1.12 -1.94
C PHE A 25 -12.45 1.28 -3.34
N ILE A 26 -11.73 0.76 -4.32
CA ILE A 26 -12.14 0.72 -5.72
C ILE A 26 -12.15 -0.72 -6.20
N THR A 27 -12.93 -0.99 -7.25
CA THR A 27 -12.91 -2.26 -7.96
C THR A 27 -11.87 -2.20 -9.08
N TYR A 28 -11.19 -3.32 -9.31
CA TYR A 28 -10.30 -3.52 -10.45
C TYR A 28 -10.77 -4.74 -11.23
N ASP A 29 -11.00 -4.56 -12.51
CA ASP A 29 -11.49 -5.58 -13.46
C ASP A 29 -10.52 -5.79 -14.66
N GLY A 30 -9.30 -5.28 -14.53
CA GLY A 30 -8.23 -5.46 -15.51
C GLY A 30 -7.50 -6.79 -15.38
N PRO A 31 -6.37 -6.98 -16.12
CA PRO A 31 -5.55 -8.19 -16.07
C PRO A 31 -5.06 -8.51 -14.66
N GLU A 32 -5.08 -9.79 -14.29
CA GLU A 32 -4.64 -10.23 -12.96
C GLU A 32 -3.16 -9.87 -12.72
N VAL A 33 -2.86 -9.27 -11.56
CA VAL A 33 -1.47 -9.07 -11.14
C VAL A 33 -0.92 -10.39 -10.61
N THR A 34 0.03 -10.96 -11.34
CA THR A 34 0.69 -12.22 -10.99
C THR A 34 2.00 -12.03 -10.22
N ARG A 35 2.61 -10.84 -10.34
CA ARG A 35 3.89 -10.53 -9.71
C ARG A 35 4.06 -9.03 -9.48
N VAL A 36 4.67 -8.69 -8.36
CA VAL A 36 5.20 -7.36 -8.04
C VAL A 36 6.72 -7.42 -8.09
N ALA A 37 7.36 -6.50 -8.82
CA ALA A 37 8.82 -6.38 -8.84
C ALA A 37 9.24 -5.01 -8.30
N VAL A 38 10.10 -5.00 -7.30
CA VAL A 38 10.62 -3.80 -6.64
C VAL A 38 12.10 -3.64 -7.00
N TYR A 39 12.47 -2.51 -7.57
CA TYR A 39 13.85 -2.13 -7.91
C TYR A 39 14.27 -1.01 -6.97
N LYS A 40 15.02 -1.36 -5.94
CA LYS A 40 15.35 -0.45 -4.83
C LYS A 40 16.21 0.72 -5.29
N GLU A 41 17.24 0.49 -6.10
CA GLU A 41 18.09 1.57 -6.61
C GLU A 41 17.33 2.55 -7.49
N ALA A 42 16.45 2.04 -8.34
CA ALA A 42 15.63 2.85 -9.25
C ALA A 42 14.44 3.55 -8.53
N ARG A 43 14.11 3.15 -7.31
CA ARG A 43 12.90 3.60 -6.60
C ARG A 43 11.64 3.38 -7.43
N VAL A 44 11.51 2.19 -8.02
CA VAL A 44 10.39 1.80 -8.87
C VAL A 44 9.84 0.46 -8.41
N MET A 45 8.52 0.37 -8.40
CA MET A 45 7.77 -0.87 -8.25
C MET A 45 6.92 -1.08 -9.49
N LEU A 46 7.00 -2.27 -10.08
CA LEU A 46 6.27 -2.66 -11.28
C LEU A 46 5.30 -3.79 -10.95
N LEU A 47 4.07 -3.69 -11.47
CA LEU A 47 3.05 -4.73 -11.39
C LEU A 47 2.99 -5.45 -12.73
N TYR A 48 3.02 -6.78 -12.71
CA TYR A 48 3.04 -7.64 -13.88
C TYR A 48 1.79 -8.51 -13.96
N SER A 49 1.34 -8.75 -15.20
CA SER A 49 0.43 -9.85 -15.56
C SER A 49 1.18 -10.78 -16.50
N GLY A 50 1.59 -11.95 -16.02
CA GLY A 50 2.58 -12.76 -16.72
C GLY A 50 3.87 -11.98 -16.94
N ASP A 51 4.28 -11.81 -18.19
CA ASP A 51 5.49 -11.06 -18.56
C ASP A 51 5.22 -9.60 -18.92
N GLU A 52 3.96 -9.16 -18.93
CA GLU A 52 3.57 -7.81 -19.30
C GLU A 52 3.56 -6.89 -18.08
N ILE A 53 4.18 -5.70 -18.21
CA ILE A 53 4.10 -4.63 -17.21
C ILE A 53 2.77 -3.90 -17.38
N ILE A 54 1.89 -4.00 -16.41
CA ILE A 54 0.58 -3.33 -16.45
C ILE A 54 0.57 -2.02 -15.65
N LYS A 55 1.51 -1.83 -14.72
CA LYS A 55 1.58 -0.60 -13.93
C LYS A 55 2.97 -0.38 -13.35
N GLY A 56 3.38 0.88 -13.25
CA GLY A 56 4.62 1.29 -12.57
C GLY A 56 4.34 2.39 -11.55
N HIS A 57 5.06 2.35 -10.42
CA HIS A 57 4.94 3.30 -9.32
C HIS A 57 6.31 3.75 -8.84
N ARG A 58 6.42 5.03 -8.48
CA ARG A 58 7.56 5.50 -7.72
C ARG A 58 7.36 5.16 -6.24
N ILE A 59 8.46 4.78 -5.58
CA ILE A 59 8.41 4.34 -4.20
C ILE A 59 9.44 5.08 -3.34
N ASP A 60 9.15 5.15 -2.03
CA ASP A 60 10.11 5.43 -0.98
C ASP A 60 10.38 4.14 -0.20
N LEU A 61 11.58 4.01 0.35
CA LEU A 61 12.05 2.85 1.09
C LEU A 61 12.32 3.18 2.56
N GLY A 62 12.98 2.28 3.26
CA GLY A 62 13.48 2.52 4.59
C GLY A 62 14.68 3.49 4.61
N PHE A 63 14.92 4.12 5.74
CA PHE A 63 16.01 5.11 5.92
C PHE A 63 17.42 4.51 5.73
N GLY A 64 17.56 3.19 5.73
CA GLY A 64 18.75 2.45 5.31
C GLY A 64 18.56 1.83 3.92
N PRO A 65 18.47 2.61 2.82
CA PRO A 65 17.88 2.13 1.56
C PRO A 65 18.71 1.11 0.81
N ARG A 66 19.98 0.90 1.18
CA ARG A 66 20.90 -0.01 0.49
C ARG A 66 21.06 -1.34 1.21
N GLY A 67 21.14 -2.41 0.43
CA GLY A 67 21.37 -3.75 0.91
C GLY A 67 20.14 -4.42 1.50
N HIS A 68 20.23 -5.71 1.68
CA HIS A 68 19.18 -6.55 2.23
C HIS A 68 18.94 -6.25 3.72
N LYS A 69 17.68 -6.29 4.15
CA LYS A 69 17.29 -6.21 5.57
C LYS A 69 17.80 -7.46 6.31
N GLN A 70 18.49 -7.22 7.42
CA GLN A 70 19.12 -8.28 8.22
C GLN A 70 18.60 -8.34 9.65
N PHE A 71 18.30 -7.19 10.24
CA PHE A 71 17.96 -7.09 11.66
C PHE A 71 16.84 -6.10 11.90
N GLU A 72 16.15 -6.28 13.00
CA GLU A 72 15.21 -5.28 13.50
C GLU A 72 15.91 -3.92 13.69
N GLY A 73 15.25 -2.85 13.26
CA GLY A 73 15.75 -1.48 13.42
C GLY A 73 16.84 -1.03 12.42
N ASP A 74 17.28 -1.89 11.49
CA ASP A 74 18.31 -1.53 10.50
C ASP A 74 17.83 -0.55 9.42
N GLY A 75 16.52 -0.29 9.36
CA GLY A 75 15.90 0.62 8.41
C GLY A 75 15.96 0.16 6.96
N ARG A 76 16.28 -1.09 6.71
CA ARG A 76 16.41 -1.64 5.36
C ARG A 76 15.13 -2.32 4.91
N THR A 77 14.88 -2.24 3.60
CA THR A 77 13.88 -3.05 2.91
C THR A 77 14.53 -4.38 2.49
N PRO A 78 13.90 -5.54 2.69
CA PRO A 78 14.48 -6.82 2.32
C PRO A 78 14.69 -6.92 0.81
N GLU A 79 15.63 -7.78 0.41
CA GLU A 79 15.88 -8.20 -0.97
C GLU A 79 15.61 -9.71 -1.08
N GLY A 80 15.10 -10.17 -2.22
CA GLY A 80 14.76 -11.56 -2.43
C GLY A 80 13.31 -11.75 -2.88
N ARG A 81 12.84 -13.00 -2.77
CA ARG A 81 11.48 -13.38 -3.15
C ARG A 81 10.62 -13.62 -1.92
N TYR A 82 9.47 -12.96 -1.92
CA TYR A 82 8.42 -13.02 -0.90
C TYR A 82 7.05 -13.13 -1.57
N GLU A 83 5.99 -13.04 -0.77
CA GLU A 83 4.61 -12.97 -1.24
C GLU A 83 3.80 -11.96 -0.40
N ILE A 84 2.69 -11.52 -0.92
CA ILE A 84 1.71 -10.78 -0.14
C ILE A 84 0.99 -11.77 0.76
N ASP A 85 1.17 -11.62 2.07
CA ASP A 85 0.65 -12.54 3.08
C ASP A 85 -0.55 -12.01 3.87
N ARG A 86 -0.79 -10.72 3.85
CA ARG A 86 -1.89 -10.08 4.58
C ARG A 86 -2.29 -8.73 4.02
N ARG A 87 -3.52 -8.35 4.29
CA ARG A 87 -4.12 -7.07 3.89
C ARG A 87 -4.60 -6.32 5.13
N ASN A 88 -4.30 -5.03 5.21
CA ASN A 88 -4.79 -4.20 6.31
C ASN A 88 -5.56 -2.98 5.76
N PRO A 89 -6.91 -3.02 5.77
CA PRO A 89 -7.76 -1.91 5.36
C PRO A 89 -7.76 -0.74 6.37
N GLU A 90 -7.37 -1.01 7.61
CA GLU A 90 -7.34 -0.02 8.70
C GLU A 90 -5.92 0.44 9.05
N SER A 91 -5.02 0.40 8.07
CA SER A 91 -3.63 0.84 8.23
C SER A 91 -3.55 2.30 8.65
N SER A 92 -2.67 2.61 9.61
CA SER A 92 -2.30 3.99 9.98
C SER A 92 -1.68 4.76 8.81
N PHE A 93 -1.26 4.06 7.77
CA PHE A 93 -0.71 4.59 6.52
C PHE A 93 -1.70 4.43 5.35
N TYR A 94 -2.98 4.67 5.60
CA TYR A 94 -4.09 4.59 4.65
C TYR A 94 -4.55 3.16 4.35
N LEU A 95 -3.82 2.40 3.57
CA LEU A 95 -4.00 0.98 3.24
C LEU A 95 -2.63 0.33 3.24
N SER A 96 -2.56 -0.98 3.55
CA SER A 96 -1.30 -1.70 3.42
C SER A 96 -1.46 -3.16 3.04
N LEU A 97 -0.44 -3.69 2.35
CA LEU A 97 -0.25 -5.09 1.98
C LEU A 97 1.03 -5.59 2.64
N GLY A 98 0.93 -6.63 3.47
CA GLY A 98 2.07 -7.24 4.15
C GLY A 98 2.88 -8.11 3.19
N ILE A 99 4.19 -8.10 3.37
CA ILE A 99 5.15 -8.95 2.66
C ILE A 99 5.61 -10.03 3.63
N SER A 100 5.74 -11.27 3.17
CA SER A 100 6.07 -12.46 3.98
C SER A 100 7.53 -12.50 4.50
N TYR A 101 8.12 -11.34 4.75
CA TYR A 101 9.39 -11.20 5.45
C TYR A 101 9.16 -11.30 6.98
N PRO A 102 10.04 -12.00 7.77
CA PRO A 102 11.22 -12.73 7.33
C PRO A 102 10.89 -14.17 6.86
N ASN A 103 11.64 -14.67 5.89
CA ASN A 103 11.64 -16.08 5.51
C ASN A 103 12.58 -16.90 6.43
N ALA A 104 12.71 -18.21 6.19
CA ALA A 104 13.53 -19.09 7.02
C ALA A 104 15.03 -18.72 6.98
N GLU A 105 15.53 -18.24 5.85
CA GLU A 105 16.93 -17.83 5.69
C GLU A 105 17.22 -16.53 6.45
N ASP A 106 16.30 -15.57 6.36
CA ASP A 106 16.37 -14.30 7.11
C ASP A 106 16.42 -14.54 8.62
N ILE A 107 15.57 -15.46 9.11
CA ILE A 107 15.51 -15.84 10.51
C ILE A 107 16.82 -16.53 10.94
N ALA A 108 17.31 -17.48 10.14
CA ALA A 108 18.53 -18.20 10.45
C ALA A 108 19.74 -17.26 10.52
N PHE A 109 19.85 -16.33 9.57
CA PHE A 109 20.92 -15.32 9.53
C PHE A 109 20.92 -14.43 10.78
N ALA A 110 19.76 -13.88 11.12
CA ALA A 110 19.63 -12.99 12.27
C ALA A 110 19.97 -13.71 13.58
N ARG A 111 19.45 -14.93 13.76
CA ARG A 111 19.73 -15.76 14.96
C ARG A 111 21.20 -16.14 15.08
N ALA A 112 21.88 -16.45 13.99
CA ALA A 112 23.33 -16.71 14.00
C ALA A 112 24.15 -15.52 14.50
N ALA A 113 23.64 -14.30 14.30
CA ALA A 113 24.22 -13.06 14.82
C ALA A 113 23.72 -12.68 16.23
N GLY A 114 22.89 -13.50 16.87
CA GLY A 114 22.28 -13.22 18.17
C GLY A 114 21.29 -12.05 18.15
N LYS A 115 20.60 -11.83 17.02
CA LYS A 115 19.68 -10.73 16.79
C LYS A 115 18.33 -11.22 16.27
N GLU A 116 17.32 -10.36 16.37
CA GLU A 116 16.02 -10.57 15.74
C GLU A 116 16.02 -10.00 14.31
N PRO A 117 15.38 -10.68 13.35
CA PRO A 117 15.27 -10.20 11.97
C PRO A 117 14.35 -8.99 11.85
N GLY A 118 13.44 -8.83 12.81
CA GLY A 118 12.29 -7.95 12.73
C GLY A 118 11.22 -8.53 11.80
N GLY A 119 10.32 -7.67 11.33
CA GLY A 119 9.18 -8.06 10.50
C GLY A 119 8.38 -6.84 10.12
N ASP A 120 7.07 -7.06 9.88
CA ASP A 120 6.11 -5.99 9.58
C ASP A 120 6.54 -5.10 8.41
N ILE A 121 7.04 -5.74 7.35
CA ILE A 121 7.33 -5.08 6.09
C ILE A 121 6.05 -5.03 5.24
N PHE A 122 5.68 -3.83 4.83
CA PHE A 122 4.47 -3.57 4.06
C PHE A 122 4.75 -2.72 2.82
N ILE A 123 3.91 -2.88 1.80
CA ILE A 123 3.63 -1.86 0.81
C ILE A 123 2.47 -1.02 1.38
N HIS A 124 2.63 0.31 1.52
CA HIS A 124 1.62 1.15 2.16
C HIS A 124 1.57 2.56 1.58
N GLY A 125 0.47 3.25 1.85
CA GLY A 125 0.30 4.65 1.53
C GLY A 125 1.00 5.58 2.53
N GLN A 126 0.53 6.80 2.61
CA GLN A 126 1.07 7.82 3.51
C GLN A 126 0.08 8.14 4.61
N ALA A 127 0.57 8.38 5.81
CA ALA A 127 -0.26 8.91 6.88
C ALA A 127 -0.74 10.32 6.49
N ASN A 128 -2.04 10.49 6.33
CA ASN A 128 -2.69 11.67 5.74
C ASN A 128 -2.49 13.01 6.48
N ARG A 129 -1.75 13.05 7.59
CA ARG A 129 -1.78 14.21 8.48
C ARG A 129 -0.51 15.06 8.52
N PHE A 130 0.57 14.68 7.86
CA PHE A 130 1.87 15.29 8.16
C PHE A 130 2.72 15.65 6.95
N GLY A 131 2.15 16.27 5.93
CA GLY A 131 2.92 16.91 4.87
C GLY A 131 3.80 15.98 4.03
N LYS A 132 4.58 16.54 3.12
CA LYS A 132 5.58 15.80 2.32
C LYS A 132 6.70 15.30 3.23
N ARG A 133 6.91 13.99 3.25
CA ARG A 133 8.09 13.39 3.88
C ARG A 133 9.28 13.46 2.90
N GLY A 134 10.48 13.44 3.44
CA GLY A 134 11.68 13.28 2.62
C GLY A 134 11.73 11.89 1.97
N PRO A 135 12.67 11.65 1.05
CA PRO A 135 12.84 10.34 0.43
C PRO A 135 13.27 9.29 1.48
N ASP A 136 12.89 8.03 1.24
CA ASP A 136 13.31 6.87 2.03
C ASP A 136 13.07 7.05 3.54
N TRP A 137 11.86 7.40 3.90
CA TRP A 137 11.47 7.82 5.26
C TRP A 137 10.94 6.69 6.15
N THR A 138 10.76 5.50 5.62
CA THR A 138 10.17 4.38 6.37
C THR A 138 11.21 3.67 7.26
N ALA A 139 10.78 2.74 8.08
CA ALA A 139 11.66 1.88 8.86
C ALA A 139 11.99 0.54 8.16
N GLY A 140 11.74 0.47 6.84
CA GLY A 140 11.98 -0.73 6.01
C GLY A 140 10.83 -1.07 5.07
N CYS A 141 9.67 -0.47 5.25
CA CYS A 141 8.51 -0.63 4.36
C CYS A 141 8.72 0.06 3.00
N ILE A 142 7.84 -0.25 2.06
CA ILE A 142 7.76 0.34 0.72
C ILE A 142 6.58 1.30 0.72
N ALA A 143 6.84 2.61 0.58
CA ALA A 143 5.81 3.62 0.59
C ALA A 143 5.50 4.14 -0.81
N VAL A 144 4.22 4.38 -1.08
CA VAL A 144 3.67 5.02 -2.28
C VAL A 144 2.72 6.14 -1.88
N THR A 145 2.18 6.90 -2.82
CA THR A 145 1.08 7.84 -2.55
C THR A 145 -0.21 7.09 -2.19
N ASN A 146 -1.16 7.76 -1.53
CA ASN A 146 -2.45 7.14 -1.19
C ASN A 146 -3.26 6.74 -2.42
N ASP A 147 -3.21 7.55 -3.49
CA ASP A 147 -3.89 7.24 -4.75
C ASP A 147 -3.30 6.01 -5.44
N GLU A 148 -1.97 5.87 -5.42
CA GLU A 148 -1.31 4.67 -5.90
C GLU A 148 -1.62 3.47 -5.02
N MET A 149 -1.58 3.62 -3.68
CA MET A 149 -1.88 2.53 -2.75
C MET A 149 -3.31 2.02 -2.91
N ARG A 150 -4.28 2.89 -3.17
CA ARG A 150 -5.66 2.53 -3.47
C ARG A 150 -5.76 1.62 -4.69
N GLN A 151 -5.02 1.94 -5.76
CA GLN A 151 -4.94 1.13 -6.97
C GLN A 151 -4.25 -0.21 -6.70
N ILE A 152 -3.06 -0.18 -6.10
CA ILE A 152 -2.28 -1.37 -5.75
C ILE A 152 -3.11 -2.31 -4.87
N TYR A 153 -3.81 -1.77 -3.88
CA TYR A 153 -4.65 -2.55 -2.98
C TYR A 153 -5.81 -3.25 -3.71
N ALA A 154 -6.39 -2.64 -4.72
CA ALA A 154 -7.44 -3.25 -5.55
C ALA A 154 -6.88 -4.31 -6.52
N MET A 155 -5.67 -4.10 -7.05
CA MET A 155 -5.06 -4.92 -8.10
C MET A 155 -4.35 -6.16 -7.56
N VAL A 156 -3.61 -6.01 -6.45
CA VAL A 156 -2.73 -7.05 -5.90
C VAL A 156 -3.49 -7.88 -4.87
N LYS A 157 -3.44 -9.20 -4.99
CA LYS A 157 -4.11 -10.17 -4.12
C LYS A 157 -3.13 -10.83 -3.15
N ASP A 158 -3.67 -11.46 -2.11
CA ASP A 158 -2.90 -12.35 -1.23
C ASP A 158 -2.32 -13.51 -2.05
N GLY A 159 -1.09 -13.92 -1.76
CA GLY A 159 -0.34 -14.91 -2.51
C GLY A 159 0.39 -14.35 -3.75
N THR A 160 0.18 -13.07 -4.12
CA THR A 160 0.95 -12.47 -5.21
C THR A 160 2.44 -12.44 -4.89
N VAL A 161 3.28 -12.97 -5.79
CA VAL A 161 4.74 -12.98 -5.66
C VAL A 161 5.29 -11.56 -5.64
N VAL A 162 6.23 -11.29 -4.74
CA VAL A 162 6.96 -10.03 -4.60
C VAL A 162 8.46 -10.29 -4.73
N ASP A 163 9.05 -9.90 -5.85
CA ASP A 163 10.50 -9.93 -6.07
C ASP A 163 11.10 -8.56 -5.76
N ILE A 164 12.06 -8.49 -4.85
CA ILE A 164 12.72 -7.25 -4.42
C ILE A 164 14.19 -7.32 -4.81
N TYR A 165 14.59 -6.47 -5.72
CA TYR A 165 15.94 -6.36 -6.26
C TYR A 165 16.68 -5.15 -5.66
N PRO A 166 18.02 -5.20 -5.61
CA PRO A 166 18.87 -4.08 -5.21
C PRO A 166 18.57 -2.75 -5.92
#